data_c499d40d33fef93519b860f86d68beaa
#
_entry.id   c499d40d33fef93519b860f86d68beaa
#
_cell.length_a   1.000
_cell.length_b   1.000
_cell.length_c   1.000
_cell.angle_alpha   90.00
_cell.angle_beta   90.00
_cell.angle_gamma   90.00
#
_symmetry.space_group_name_H-M   'P 1'
#
loop_
_entity.id
_entity.type
_entity.pdbx_description
1 polymer ?
#
loop_
_entity_poly.entity_id
_entity_poly.type
_entity_poly.pdbx_seq_one_letter_code
_entity_poly.pdbx_strand_id
1 'polypeptide(L)'
;MDVQEPATARAYRMLERMIVTLELPPASVTTEGALVERIGMGRTPVREAIQRLGWEGLLEVRPRAGLAIAALHAADWRRVLDARRGVEVILARSAARFLTDEGAAQFHAALTDMQKAVITGNVVAFLEADKSLDEAIAAAADNPFAARLAAPLQTHSRRFWYRYQADSGLAEAADGHVGLIRAMIDGDEEGAGAAAARLMDLLARNADTAARA
;
A
#
# COMPACT_ATOMS: atom_id res chain seq x y z
N MET A 1 21.28 -1.02 19.22
CA MET A 1 21.30 -2.33 18.54
C MET A 1 20.36 -2.20 17.36
N ASP A 2 20.90 -2.16 16.12
CA ASP A 2 20.05 -2.25 14.94
C ASP A 2 19.29 -3.57 14.98
N VAL A 3 18.00 -3.51 15.19
CA VAL A 3 17.13 -4.67 15.09
C VAL A 3 17.03 -5.01 13.60
N GLN A 4 17.86 -5.94 13.16
CA GLN A 4 17.83 -6.40 11.77
C GLN A 4 16.43 -6.96 11.49
N GLU A 5 15.78 -6.40 10.46
CA GLU A 5 14.43 -6.82 10.07
C GLU A 5 14.35 -8.33 9.85
N PRO A 6 13.32 -9.01 10.38
CA PRO A 6 13.12 -10.44 10.22
C PRO A 6 13.12 -10.88 8.74
N ALA A 7 13.78 -12.02 8.43
CA ALA A 7 13.88 -12.54 7.07
C ALA A 7 12.49 -12.73 6.42
N THR A 8 11.47 -13.13 7.18
CA THR A 8 10.09 -13.27 6.69
C THR A 8 9.49 -11.93 6.27
N ALA A 9 9.71 -10.86 7.03
CA ALA A 9 9.22 -9.53 6.69
C ALA A 9 9.89 -9.01 5.40
N ARG A 10 11.19 -9.23 5.26
CA ARG A 10 11.94 -8.90 4.03
C ARG A 10 11.41 -9.68 2.82
N ALA A 11 11.21 -11.00 2.95
CA ALA A 11 10.66 -11.83 1.88
C ALA A 11 9.26 -11.35 1.47
N TYR A 12 8.40 -11.04 2.45
CA TYR A 12 7.08 -10.50 2.21
C TYR A 12 7.14 -9.19 1.41
N ARG A 13 7.94 -8.21 1.85
CA ARG A 13 8.05 -6.91 1.14
C ARG A 13 8.57 -7.06 -0.28
N MET A 14 9.55 -7.93 -0.50
CA MET A 14 10.08 -8.18 -1.84
C MET A 14 9.00 -8.77 -2.76
N LEU A 15 8.28 -9.79 -2.32
CA LEU A 15 7.21 -10.42 -3.10
C LEU A 15 6.00 -9.49 -3.30
N GLU A 16 5.58 -8.77 -2.25
CA GLU A 16 4.52 -7.77 -2.32
C GLU A 16 4.85 -6.70 -3.38
N ARG A 17 6.06 -6.13 -3.33
CA ARG A 17 6.53 -5.16 -4.32
C ARG A 17 6.44 -5.72 -5.74
N MET A 18 6.93 -6.93 -5.98
CA MET A 18 6.89 -7.56 -7.30
C MET A 18 5.46 -7.78 -7.81
N ILE A 19 4.50 -8.04 -6.91
CA ILE A 19 3.07 -8.16 -7.26
C ILE A 19 2.48 -6.78 -7.54
N VAL A 20 2.79 -5.78 -6.73
CA VAL A 20 2.30 -4.40 -6.88
C VAL A 20 2.81 -3.76 -8.17
N THR A 21 4.10 -3.93 -8.49
CA THR A 21 4.76 -3.41 -9.70
C THR A 21 4.55 -4.27 -10.94
N LEU A 22 3.72 -5.32 -10.83
CA LEU A 22 3.41 -6.27 -11.90
C LEU A 22 4.64 -7.02 -12.48
N GLU A 23 5.77 -7.01 -11.78
CA GLU A 23 6.91 -7.89 -12.09
C GLU A 23 6.53 -9.38 -12.00
N LEU A 24 5.56 -9.68 -11.13
CA LEU A 24 4.78 -10.90 -11.12
C LEU A 24 3.42 -10.57 -11.77
N PRO A 25 3.22 -10.92 -13.06
CA PRO A 25 2.05 -10.47 -13.80
C PRO A 25 0.73 -11.01 -13.22
N PRO A 26 -0.37 -10.22 -13.27
CA PRO A 26 -1.70 -10.70 -12.90
C PRO A 26 -2.07 -11.98 -13.65
N ALA A 27 -2.74 -12.91 -12.98
CA ALA A 27 -3.16 -14.22 -13.49
C ALA A 27 -2.02 -15.15 -13.92
N SER A 28 -0.75 -14.76 -13.78
CA SER A 28 0.37 -15.66 -14.05
C SER A 28 0.51 -16.75 -13.00
N VAL A 29 1.16 -17.85 -13.37
CA VAL A 29 1.45 -18.98 -12.48
C VAL A 29 2.95 -19.08 -12.26
N THR A 30 3.35 -19.32 -11.02
CA THR A 30 4.74 -19.50 -10.60
C THR A 30 4.85 -20.65 -9.59
N THR A 31 6.02 -20.90 -9.05
CA THR A 31 6.25 -21.90 -8.00
C THR A 31 7.00 -21.30 -6.82
N GLU A 32 6.86 -21.91 -5.63
CA GLU A 32 7.65 -21.54 -4.45
C GLU A 32 9.16 -21.54 -4.76
N GLY A 33 9.63 -22.57 -5.47
CA GLY A 33 11.04 -22.68 -5.84
C GLY A 33 11.52 -21.53 -6.73
N ALA A 34 10.74 -21.14 -7.73
CA ALA A 34 11.06 -20.00 -8.59
C ALA A 34 11.10 -18.68 -7.82
N LEU A 35 10.20 -18.47 -6.84
CA LEU A 35 10.23 -17.30 -6.00
C LEU A 35 11.44 -17.27 -5.04
N VAL A 36 11.78 -18.42 -4.46
CA VAL A 36 13.00 -18.59 -3.63
C VAL A 36 14.24 -18.17 -4.42
N GLU A 37 14.39 -18.67 -5.63
CA GLU A 37 15.51 -18.35 -6.53
C GLU A 37 15.51 -16.87 -6.92
N ARG A 38 14.35 -16.33 -7.29
CA ARG A 38 14.20 -14.95 -7.78
C ARG A 38 14.55 -13.89 -6.74
N ILE A 39 14.21 -14.12 -5.45
CA ILE A 39 14.50 -13.14 -4.39
C ILE A 39 15.78 -13.51 -3.59
N GLY A 40 16.40 -14.65 -3.87
CA GLY A 40 17.67 -15.05 -3.25
C GLY A 40 17.58 -15.31 -1.75
N MET A 41 16.41 -15.76 -1.25
CA MET A 41 16.17 -15.98 0.18
C MET A 41 15.88 -17.46 0.48
N GLY A 42 15.99 -17.85 1.76
CA GLY A 42 15.71 -19.22 2.19
C GLY A 42 14.24 -19.62 2.00
N ARG A 43 13.97 -20.94 1.91
CA ARG A 43 12.61 -21.48 1.69
C ARG A 43 11.63 -21.10 2.80
N THR A 44 12.03 -21.16 4.07
CA THR A 44 11.12 -20.89 5.20
C THR A 44 10.55 -19.47 5.16
N PRO A 45 11.36 -18.40 5.11
CA PRO A 45 10.81 -17.03 5.04
C PRO A 45 9.97 -16.79 3.79
N VAL A 46 10.33 -17.39 2.65
CA VAL A 46 9.54 -17.26 1.41
C VAL A 46 8.18 -17.95 1.53
N ARG A 47 8.12 -19.13 2.12
CA ARG A 47 6.86 -19.87 2.34
C ARG A 47 5.92 -19.12 3.27
N GLU A 48 6.43 -18.55 4.36
CA GLU A 48 5.62 -17.74 5.28
C GLU A 48 5.09 -16.47 4.58
N ALA A 49 5.92 -15.81 3.78
CA ALA A 49 5.50 -14.67 2.97
C ALA A 49 4.40 -15.04 1.95
N ILE A 50 4.54 -16.19 1.27
CA ILE A 50 3.53 -16.72 0.34
C ILE A 50 2.20 -16.97 1.06
N GLN A 51 2.24 -17.59 2.25
CA GLN A 51 1.02 -17.84 3.03
C GLN A 51 0.32 -16.52 3.40
N ARG A 52 1.08 -15.53 3.86
CA ARG A 52 0.54 -14.22 4.19
C ARG A 52 -0.08 -13.52 2.97
N LEU A 53 0.63 -13.46 1.85
CA LEU A 53 0.11 -12.91 0.58
C LEU A 53 -1.14 -13.66 0.09
N GLY A 54 -1.21 -14.97 0.36
CA GLY A 54 -2.40 -15.78 0.07
C GLY A 54 -3.61 -15.37 0.91
N TRP A 55 -3.43 -15.15 2.20
CA TRP A 55 -4.50 -14.67 3.09
C TRP A 55 -4.95 -13.25 2.76
N GLU A 56 -4.04 -12.42 2.26
CA GLU A 56 -4.33 -11.07 1.78
C GLU A 56 -4.97 -11.04 0.38
N GLY A 57 -5.12 -12.21 -0.29
CA GLY A 57 -5.76 -12.32 -1.60
C GLY A 57 -4.90 -11.84 -2.77
N LEU A 58 -3.58 -11.68 -2.59
CA LEU A 58 -2.65 -11.25 -3.62
C LEU A 58 -2.14 -12.41 -4.48
N LEU A 59 -2.21 -13.62 -3.97
CA LEU A 59 -1.95 -14.86 -4.70
C LEU A 59 -2.81 -16.01 -4.16
N GLU A 60 -2.94 -17.08 -4.95
CA GLU A 60 -3.66 -18.30 -4.61
C GLU A 60 -2.72 -19.51 -4.70
N VAL A 61 -2.70 -20.32 -3.65
CA VAL A 61 -2.00 -21.60 -3.66
C VAL A 61 -2.88 -22.66 -4.32
N ARG A 62 -2.52 -23.12 -5.51
CA ARG A 62 -3.26 -24.13 -6.28
C ARG A 62 -2.62 -25.49 -6.12
N PRO A 63 -3.29 -26.49 -5.51
CA PRO A 63 -2.74 -27.84 -5.38
C PRO A 63 -2.32 -28.39 -6.74
N ARG A 64 -1.10 -28.89 -6.84
CA ARG A 64 -0.47 -29.45 -8.06
C ARG A 64 -0.26 -28.48 -9.23
N ALA A 65 -0.73 -27.25 -9.14
CA ALA A 65 -0.61 -26.24 -10.20
C ALA A 65 0.32 -25.06 -9.83
N GLY A 66 0.78 -25.00 -8.58
CA GLY A 66 1.70 -23.95 -8.11
C GLY A 66 0.99 -22.77 -7.46
N LEU A 67 1.50 -21.58 -7.70
CA LEU A 67 1.03 -20.31 -7.12
C LEU A 67 0.47 -19.45 -8.26
N ALA A 68 -0.80 -19.07 -8.19
CA ALA A 68 -1.40 -18.15 -9.14
C ALA A 68 -1.41 -16.73 -8.56
N ILE A 69 -0.83 -15.78 -9.28
CA ILE A 69 -0.95 -14.36 -8.91
C ILE A 69 -2.39 -13.91 -9.15
N ALA A 70 -2.99 -13.22 -8.18
CA ALA A 70 -4.38 -12.77 -8.30
C ALA A 70 -4.60 -11.97 -9.58
N ALA A 71 -5.72 -12.21 -10.25
CA ALA A 71 -6.13 -11.40 -11.40
C ALA A 71 -6.34 -9.94 -10.99
N LEU A 72 -6.37 -9.04 -11.98
CA LEU A 72 -6.55 -7.61 -11.75
C LEU A 72 -7.64 -7.11 -12.72
N HIS A 73 -8.86 -6.98 -12.22
CA HIS A 73 -9.99 -6.48 -13.00
C HIS A 73 -10.31 -5.05 -12.56
N ALA A 74 -10.31 -4.09 -13.48
CA ALA A 74 -10.50 -2.67 -13.17
C ALA A 74 -11.73 -2.39 -12.28
N ALA A 75 -12.83 -3.12 -12.49
CA ALA A 75 -14.05 -3.00 -11.71
C ALA A 75 -13.89 -3.38 -10.21
N ASP A 76 -12.87 -4.15 -9.85
CA ASP A 76 -12.62 -4.52 -8.45
C ASP A 76 -11.94 -3.39 -7.68
N TRP A 77 -11.25 -2.47 -8.36
CA TRP A 77 -10.61 -1.35 -7.68
C TRP A 77 -11.61 -0.51 -6.89
N ARG A 78 -12.78 -0.21 -7.48
CA ARG A 78 -13.84 0.51 -6.76
C ARG A 78 -14.28 -0.22 -5.50
N ARG A 79 -14.45 -1.54 -5.54
CA ARG A 79 -14.84 -2.36 -4.39
C ARG A 79 -13.80 -2.33 -3.28
N VAL A 80 -12.51 -2.35 -3.64
CA VAL A 80 -11.39 -2.20 -2.68
C VAL A 80 -11.47 -0.84 -2.00
N LEU A 81 -11.69 0.24 -2.74
CA LEU A 81 -11.78 1.60 -2.20
C LEU A 81 -13.01 1.79 -1.30
N ASP A 82 -14.16 1.20 -1.65
CA ASP A 82 -15.37 1.24 -0.83
C ASP A 82 -15.14 0.55 0.54
N ALA A 83 -14.43 -0.59 0.55
CA ALA A 83 -14.05 -1.28 1.77
C ALA A 83 -13.00 -0.51 2.59
N ARG A 84 -12.06 0.17 1.91
CA ARG A 84 -10.94 0.90 2.51
C ARG A 84 -11.37 2.21 3.19
N ARG A 85 -12.33 2.92 2.61
CA ARG A 85 -12.75 4.28 3.00
C ARG A 85 -12.99 4.48 4.50
N GLY A 86 -13.79 3.62 5.10
CA GLY A 86 -14.15 3.76 6.53
C GLY A 86 -12.96 3.58 7.45
N VAL A 87 -12.08 2.65 7.12
CA VAL A 87 -10.88 2.34 7.90
C VAL A 87 -9.85 3.46 7.80
N GLU A 88 -9.65 4.05 6.62
CA GLU A 88 -8.74 5.17 6.41
C GLU A 88 -9.13 6.41 7.21
N VAL A 89 -10.42 6.72 7.25
CA VAL A 89 -10.92 7.85 8.07
C VAL A 89 -10.66 7.61 9.55
N ILE A 90 -10.86 6.38 10.04
CA ILE A 90 -10.58 6.02 11.44
C ILE A 90 -9.09 6.17 11.73
N LEU A 91 -8.22 5.65 10.86
CA LEU A 91 -6.77 5.72 11.05
C LEU A 91 -6.27 7.17 11.03
N ALA A 92 -6.73 7.98 10.09
CA ALA A 92 -6.32 9.39 9.97
C ALA A 92 -6.71 10.21 11.22
N ARG A 93 -7.95 10.05 11.71
CA ARG A 93 -8.41 10.71 12.94
C ARG A 93 -7.61 10.28 14.16
N SER A 94 -7.41 8.95 14.31
CA SER A 94 -6.63 8.41 15.42
C SER A 94 -5.17 8.87 15.35
N ALA A 95 -4.56 8.88 14.17
CA ALA A 95 -3.19 9.35 13.99
C ALA A 95 -3.05 10.83 14.37
N ALA A 96 -3.99 11.70 13.96
CA ALA A 96 -4.01 13.11 14.39
C ALA A 96 -4.09 13.26 15.91
N ARG A 97 -4.85 12.39 16.57
CA ARG A 97 -5.05 12.41 18.04
C ARG A 97 -3.84 11.95 18.83
N PHE A 98 -3.14 10.92 18.35
CA PHE A 98 -2.08 10.23 19.10
C PHE A 98 -0.68 10.45 18.52
N LEU A 99 -0.53 11.39 17.58
CA LEU A 99 0.75 11.67 16.92
C LEU A 99 1.82 12.10 17.94
N THR A 100 2.98 11.46 17.82
CA THR A 100 4.19 11.84 18.54
C THR A 100 5.14 12.61 17.63
N ASP A 101 6.15 13.28 18.21
CA ASP A 101 7.21 13.96 17.43
C ASP A 101 7.94 13.00 16.48
N GLU A 102 8.17 11.76 16.92
CA GLU A 102 8.77 10.71 16.10
C GLU A 102 7.88 10.33 14.91
N GLY A 103 6.57 10.17 15.13
CA GLY A 103 5.58 9.92 14.08
C GLY A 103 5.50 11.07 13.09
N ALA A 104 5.53 12.32 13.57
CA ALA A 104 5.55 13.50 12.72
C ALA A 104 6.80 13.54 11.82
N ALA A 105 7.96 13.16 12.35
CA ALA A 105 9.20 13.05 11.56
C ALA A 105 9.07 12.00 10.45
N GLN A 106 8.40 10.87 10.72
CA GLN A 106 8.14 9.83 9.71
C GLN A 106 7.18 10.34 8.61
N PHE A 107 6.16 11.10 8.97
CA PHE A 107 5.26 11.73 7.99
C PHE A 107 6.00 12.71 7.09
N HIS A 108 6.87 13.55 7.65
CA HIS A 108 7.70 14.48 6.87
C HIS A 108 8.68 13.75 5.94
N ALA A 109 9.27 12.65 6.40
CA ALA A 109 10.16 11.84 5.57
C ALA A 109 9.41 11.24 4.36
N ALA A 110 8.24 10.62 4.60
CA ALA A 110 7.41 10.06 3.55
C ALA A 110 6.97 11.14 2.53
N LEU A 111 6.56 12.33 3.01
CA LEU A 111 6.21 13.45 2.14
C LEU A 111 7.38 13.90 1.26
N THR A 112 8.57 14.01 1.84
CA THR A 112 9.80 14.38 1.10
C THR A 112 10.10 13.37 0.00
N ASP A 113 10.00 12.07 0.30
CA ASP A 113 10.23 11.01 -0.67
C ASP A 113 9.17 10.99 -1.78
N MET A 114 7.88 11.25 -1.45
CA MET A 114 6.82 11.42 -2.44
C MET A 114 7.11 12.59 -3.39
N GLN A 115 7.49 13.76 -2.85
CA GLN A 115 7.82 14.94 -3.65
C GLN A 115 9.02 14.69 -4.58
N LYS A 116 10.06 14.03 -4.06
CA LYS A 116 11.20 13.61 -4.87
C LYS A 116 10.79 12.64 -5.99
N ALA A 117 9.92 11.70 -5.69
CA ALA A 117 9.40 10.76 -6.68
C ALA A 117 8.59 11.47 -7.79
N VAL A 118 7.79 12.49 -7.44
CA VAL A 118 7.08 13.34 -8.42
C VAL A 118 8.06 14.07 -9.32
N ILE A 119 9.07 14.75 -8.75
CA ILE A 119 10.07 15.50 -9.51
C ILE A 119 10.84 14.62 -10.49
N THR A 120 11.15 13.38 -10.09
CA THR A 120 11.93 12.43 -10.90
C THR A 120 11.05 11.55 -11.81
N GLY A 121 9.72 11.64 -11.73
CA GLY A 121 8.79 10.77 -12.44
C GLY A 121 8.90 9.30 -12.01
N ASN A 122 9.43 9.02 -10.82
CA ASN A 122 9.69 7.65 -10.35
C ASN A 122 8.45 7.07 -9.63
N VAL A 123 7.61 6.39 -10.37
CA VAL A 123 6.37 5.76 -9.89
C VAL A 123 6.63 4.75 -8.76
N VAL A 124 7.67 3.94 -8.87
CA VAL A 124 7.98 2.92 -7.86
C VAL A 124 8.41 3.58 -6.55
N ALA A 125 9.26 4.61 -6.62
CA ALA A 125 9.65 5.37 -5.43
C ALA A 125 8.44 6.06 -4.76
N PHE A 126 7.48 6.55 -5.56
CA PHE A 126 6.24 7.10 -5.03
C PHE A 126 5.43 6.07 -4.25
N LEU A 127 5.26 4.86 -4.77
CA LEU A 127 4.54 3.78 -4.09
C LEU A 127 5.24 3.30 -2.81
N GLU A 128 6.57 3.32 -2.79
CA GLU A 128 7.34 3.00 -1.57
C GLU A 128 7.13 4.09 -0.50
N ALA A 129 7.12 5.36 -0.89
CA ALA A 129 6.84 6.47 0.00
C ALA A 129 5.39 6.45 0.52
N ASP A 130 4.42 6.14 -0.34
CA ASP A 130 3.01 5.93 0.02
C ASP A 130 2.85 4.80 1.05
N LYS A 131 3.52 3.69 0.84
CA LYS A 131 3.55 2.58 1.79
C LYS A 131 4.16 2.99 3.13
N SER A 132 5.27 3.72 3.11
CA SER A 132 5.92 4.20 4.33
C SER A 132 5.01 5.14 5.12
N LEU A 133 4.24 5.99 4.43
CA LEU A 133 3.23 6.83 5.06
C LEU A 133 2.10 6.01 5.69
N ASP A 134 1.55 5.04 4.96
CA ASP A 134 0.50 4.15 5.48
C ASP A 134 0.96 3.41 6.75
N GLU A 135 2.21 2.92 6.77
CA GLU A 135 2.81 2.26 7.94
C GLU A 135 3.01 3.24 9.10
N ALA A 136 3.42 4.47 8.83
CA ALA A 136 3.57 5.52 9.83
C ALA A 136 2.21 5.95 10.43
N ILE A 137 1.17 6.09 9.59
CA ILE A 137 -0.21 6.37 10.04
C ILE A 137 -0.72 5.23 10.93
N ALA A 138 -0.52 3.98 10.52
CA ALA A 138 -0.92 2.81 11.28
C ALA A 138 -0.24 2.74 12.66
N ALA A 139 1.04 3.11 12.74
CA ALA A 139 1.79 3.18 13.98
C ALA A 139 1.31 4.32 14.90
N ALA A 140 1.04 5.50 14.34
CA ALA A 140 0.58 6.67 15.08
C ALA A 140 -0.87 6.53 15.57
N ALA A 141 -1.71 5.77 14.87
CA ALA A 141 -3.15 5.68 15.14
C ALA A 141 -3.52 4.95 16.44
N ASP A 142 -2.60 4.24 17.09
CA ASP A 142 -2.87 3.41 18.29
C ASP A 142 -4.11 2.49 18.14
N ASN A 143 -4.38 2.05 16.90
CA ASN A 143 -5.50 1.17 16.57
C ASN A 143 -5.06 -0.02 15.70
N PRO A 144 -4.52 -1.08 16.34
CA PRO A 144 -3.99 -2.24 15.61
C PRO A 144 -5.06 -3.05 14.87
N PHE A 145 -6.34 -2.89 15.20
CA PHE A 145 -7.43 -3.54 14.49
C PHE A 145 -7.69 -2.87 13.14
N ALA A 146 -7.81 -1.53 13.14
CA ALA A 146 -7.97 -0.76 11.92
C ALA A 146 -6.74 -0.92 11.00
N ALA A 147 -5.53 -0.84 11.56
CA ALA A 147 -4.28 -1.01 10.81
C ALA A 147 -4.21 -2.37 10.08
N ARG A 148 -4.58 -3.46 10.76
CA ARG A 148 -4.61 -4.81 10.15
C ARG A 148 -5.65 -4.96 9.04
N LEU A 149 -6.78 -4.28 9.15
CA LEU A 149 -7.80 -4.28 8.09
C LEU A 149 -7.38 -3.42 6.89
N ALA A 150 -6.72 -2.30 7.11
CA ALA A 150 -6.29 -1.38 6.06
C ALA A 150 -5.15 -1.96 5.21
N ALA A 151 -4.13 -2.54 5.82
CA ALA A 151 -2.88 -2.93 5.14
C ALA A 151 -3.07 -3.77 3.86
N PRO A 152 -3.85 -4.87 3.82
CA PRO A 152 -4.07 -5.61 2.58
C PRO A 152 -4.85 -4.80 1.54
N LEU A 153 -5.83 -3.98 1.96
CA LEU A 153 -6.61 -3.13 1.06
C LEU A 153 -5.75 -2.02 0.44
N GLN A 154 -4.83 -1.46 1.21
CA GLN A 154 -3.83 -0.49 0.74
C GLN A 154 -2.93 -1.10 -0.33
N THR A 155 -2.44 -2.32 -0.10
CA THR A 155 -1.62 -3.05 -1.09
C THR A 155 -2.40 -3.34 -2.39
N HIS A 156 -3.65 -3.80 -2.29
CA HIS A 156 -4.51 -3.95 -3.47
C HIS A 156 -4.71 -2.64 -4.21
N SER A 157 -4.99 -1.55 -3.49
CA SER A 157 -5.18 -0.22 -4.09
C SER A 157 -3.92 0.28 -4.82
N ARG A 158 -2.71 0.14 -4.20
CA ARG A 158 -1.44 0.47 -4.86
C ARG A 158 -1.21 -0.33 -6.14
N ARG A 159 -1.56 -1.61 -6.15
CA ARG A 159 -1.45 -2.47 -7.32
C ARG A 159 -2.36 -2.02 -8.47
N PHE A 160 -3.61 -1.65 -8.18
CA PHE A 160 -4.52 -1.07 -9.15
C PHE A 160 -4.01 0.28 -9.67
N TRP A 161 -3.61 1.15 -8.75
CA TRP A 161 -3.09 2.47 -9.10
C TRP A 161 -1.85 2.35 -10.01
N TYR A 162 -0.90 1.47 -9.69
CA TYR A 162 0.27 1.20 -10.53
C TYR A 162 -0.12 0.80 -11.97
N ARG A 163 -1.16 -0.02 -12.10
CA ARG A 163 -1.61 -0.51 -13.42
C ARG A 163 -2.33 0.54 -14.25
N TYR A 164 -3.10 1.42 -13.60
CA TYR A 164 -4.05 2.29 -14.28
C TYR A 164 -3.76 3.78 -14.13
N GLN A 165 -2.67 4.17 -13.45
CA GLN A 165 -2.30 5.58 -13.33
C GLN A 165 -2.11 6.21 -14.72
N ALA A 166 -2.59 7.44 -14.87
CA ALA A 166 -2.28 8.28 -16.01
C ALA A 166 -0.94 9.00 -15.79
N ASP A 167 -0.32 9.50 -16.86
CA ASP A 167 0.98 10.18 -16.79
C ASP A 167 1.02 11.37 -15.81
N SER A 168 -0.13 12.01 -15.53
CA SER A 168 -0.26 13.12 -14.57
C SER A 168 -0.61 12.67 -13.14
N GLY A 169 -0.80 11.37 -12.90
CA GLY A 169 -1.35 10.86 -11.64
C GLY A 169 -0.47 11.05 -10.41
N LEU A 170 0.86 11.16 -10.57
CA LEU A 170 1.79 11.34 -9.45
C LEU A 170 1.57 12.65 -8.69
N ALA A 171 1.46 13.78 -9.41
CA ALA A 171 1.31 15.10 -8.79
C ALA A 171 -0.02 15.21 -8.03
N GLU A 172 -1.12 14.81 -8.65
CA GLU A 172 -2.45 14.85 -8.04
C GLU A 172 -2.54 13.92 -6.80
N ALA A 173 -1.93 12.73 -6.88
CA ALA A 173 -1.85 11.81 -5.75
C ALA A 173 -1.03 12.42 -4.60
N ALA A 174 0.13 13.04 -4.89
CA ALA A 174 0.97 13.68 -3.89
C ALA A 174 0.24 14.83 -3.19
N ASP A 175 -0.47 15.68 -3.92
CA ASP A 175 -1.24 16.80 -3.37
C ASP A 175 -2.33 16.31 -2.39
N GLY A 176 -2.97 15.19 -2.68
CA GLY A 176 -3.92 14.57 -1.77
C GLY A 176 -3.30 14.18 -0.42
N HIS A 177 -2.06 13.68 -0.44
CA HIS A 177 -1.33 13.29 0.77
C HIS A 177 -0.84 14.50 1.57
N VAL A 178 -0.45 15.61 0.92
CA VAL A 178 -0.03 16.84 1.61
C VAL A 178 -1.11 17.35 2.57
N GLY A 179 -2.36 17.42 2.10
CA GLY A 179 -3.48 17.87 2.93
C GLY A 179 -3.77 16.93 4.12
N LEU A 180 -3.65 15.62 3.89
CA LEU A 180 -3.82 14.61 4.93
C LEU A 180 -2.73 14.71 6.01
N ILE A 181 -1.47 14.75 5.60
CA ILE A 181 -0.30 14.84 6.49
C ILE A 181 -0.39 16.11 7.35
N ARG A 182 -0.70 17.26 6.73
CA ARG A 182 -0.83 18.53 7.45
C ARG A 182 -1.89 18.44 8.54
N ALA A 183 -3.10 17.97 8.22
CA ALA A 183 -4.17 17.87 9.21
C ALA A 183 -3.80 16.95 10.38
N MET A 184 -3.10 15.85 10.12
CA MET A 184 -2.62 14.95 11.18
C MET A 184 -1.55 15.61 12.06
N ILE A 185 -0.59 16.36 11.48
CA ILE A 185 0.46 17.06 12.23
C ILE A 185 -0.13 18.19 13.07
N ASP A 186 -1.14 18.90 12.56
CA ASP A 186 -1.84 19.97 13.29
C ASP A 186 -2.76 19.43 14.41
N GLY A 187 -2.91 18.10 14.54
CA GLY A 187 -3.82 17.48 15.52
C GLY A 187 -5.30 17.68 15.20
N ASP A 188 -5.63 18.07 13.97
CA ASP A 188 -7.00 18.27 13.50
C ASP A 188 -7.66 16.94 13.12
N GLU A 189 -8.28 16.28 14.10
CA GLU A 189 -8.94 14.98 13.91
C GLU A 189 -10.02 15.02 12.80
N GLU A 190 -10.83 16.07 12.79
CA GLU A 190 -11.92 16.21 11.79
C GLU A 190 -11.34 16.51 10.40
N GLY A 191 -10.38 17.42 10.31
CA GLY A 191 -9.68 17.74 9.07
C GLY A 191 -8.92 16.55 8.51
N ALA A 192 -8.28 15.74 9.35
CA ALA A 192 -7.59 14.52 8.94
C ALA A 192 -8.56 13.48 8.37
N GLY A 193 -9.68 13.25 9.05
CA GLY A 193 -10.74 12.38 8.54
C GLY A 193 -11.33 12.85 7.22
N ALA A 194 -11.57 14.17 7.09
CA ALA A 194 -12.06 14.76 5.84
C ALA A 194 -11.02 14.68 4.71
N ALA A 195 -9.72 14.85 5.01
CA ALA A 195 -8.64 14.70 4.03
C ALA A 195 -8.50 13.26 3.55
N ALA A 196 -8.58 12.28 4.44
CA ALA A 196 -8.61 10.86 4.09
C ALA A 196 -9.80 10.52 3.17
N ALA A 197 -11.00 11.03 3.49
CA ALA A 197 -12.17 10.83 2.65
C ALA A 197 -11.97 11.43 1.24
N ARG A 198 -11.42 12.64 1.13
CA ARG A 198 -11.10 13.27 -0.18
C ARG A 198 -10.08 12.48 -0.99
N LEU A 199 -9.07 11.92 -0.34
CA LEU A 199 -8.10 11.04 -1.01
C LEU A 199 -8.79 9.79 -1.57
N MET A 200 -9.71 9.19 -0.80
CA MET A 200 -10.51 8.05 -1.30
C MET A 200 -11.43 8.46 -2.46
N ASP A 201 -11.98 9.68 -2.47
CA ASP A 201 -12.77 10.19 -3.59
C ASP A 201 -11.92 10.39 -4.85
N LEU A 202 -10.68 10.86 -4.70
CA LEU A 202 -9.74 10.97 -5.82
C LEU A 202 -9.46 9.60 -6.43
N LEU A 203 -9.09 8.62 -5.61
CA LEU A 203 -8.82 7.25 -6.07
C LEU A 203 -10.06 6.59 -6.70
N ALA A 204 -11.26 6.88 -6.17
CA ALA A 204 -12.52 6.39 -6.73
C ALA A 204 -12.78 6.93 -8.14
N ARG A 205 -12.51 8.21 -8.40
CA ARG A 205 -12.59 8.78 -9.76
C ARG A 205 -11.61 8.10 -10.72
N ASN A 206 -10.39 7.82 -10.26
CA ASN A 206 -9.39 7.09 -11.05
C ASN A 206 -9.87 5.67 -11.37
N ALA A 207 -10.45 4.98 -10.39
CA ALA A 207 -11.02 3.64 -10.58
C ALA A 207 -12.18 3.63 -11.59
N ASP A 208 -13.08 4.62 -11.50
CA ASP A 208 -14.20 4.77 -12.42
C ASP A 208 -13.72 5.05 -13.87
N THR A 209 -12.63 5.79 -14.03
CA THR A 209 -11.99 6.03 -15.33
C THR A 209 -11.35 4.76 -15.87
N ALA A 210 -10.59 4.04 -15.04
CA ALA A 210 -9.96 2.78 -15.44
C ALA A 210 -10.96 1.69 -15.85
N ALA A 211 -12.14 1.67 -15.21
CA ALA A 211 -13.19 0.68 -15.52
C ALA A 211 -13.92 0.94 -16.86
N ARG A 212 -13.77 2.14 -17.43
CA ARG A 212 -14.37 2.52 -18.72
C ARG A 212 -13.41 2.38 -19.91
N ALA A 213 -12.12 2.27 -19.64
CA ALA A 213 -11.05 2.11 -20.64
C ALA A 213 -10.89 0.65 -21.07
#